data_3e6ed49255613a3056aa05ab8dbf880f
#
_entry.id   3e6ed49255613a3056aa05ab8dbf880f
#
_cell.length_a   1.000
_cell.length_b   1.000
_cell.length_c   1.000
_cell.angle_alpha   90.00
_cell.angle_beta   90.00
_cell.angle_gamma   90.00
#
_symmetry.space_group_name_H-M   'P 1'
#
loop_
_entity.id
_entity.type
_entity.pdbx_description
1 polymer ?
#
loop_
_entity_poly.entity_id
_entity_poly.type
_entity_poly.pdbx_seq_one_letter_code
_entity_poly.pdbx_strand_id
1 'polypeptide(L)'
;MKLTVISFIGISASAILLNAALNIGFEDLSFTTGNYENGANLPGSEVVTNDPWGDGSVPSQGVKDPSFSSGSATFSNSHTNVYSAADAGGVVLYDYWSGWAYSKDTNTTTPGSANQYSAIAGTGADGSANYGIGFNNLSLSFTGAVDFTGLGIEVNNTTYAYLSMRDGDGFAKKFGDDIATEGTVETNQADWFLLSVEGKLSGGSTGTVDFYLADYRFADSAQDNIVNAWEFVDLSALGSVDELSFSLSSSDNGAFGMNTPSYFAIDNIGVVPEPSAYALIAGLLTLGLVGSARRRR
;
A
#
# COMPACT_ATOMS: atom_id res chain seq x y z
N MET A 1 -69.44 -3.52 -19.30
CA MET A 1 -68.61 -2.97 -18.24
C MET A 1 -67.35 -3.82 -18.11
N LYS A 2 -66.23 -3.44 -18.74
CA LYS A 2 -64.97 -4.19 -18.71
C LYS A 2 -64.06 -3.57 -17.67
N LEU A 3 -63.73 -4.33 -16.62
CA LEU A 3 -62.80 -3.94 -15.56
C LEU A 3 -61.37 -4.15 -16.04
N THR A 4 -60.62 -3.09 -16.19
CA THR A 4 -59.18 -3.16 -16.51
C THR A 4 -58.41 -3.20 -15.20
N VAL A 5 -57.75 -4.32 -14.92
CA VAL A 5 -56.86 -4.48 -13.76
C VAL A 5 -55.52 -3.86 -14.16
N ILE A 6 -55.14 -2.76 -13.48
CA ILE A 6 -53.82 -2.16 -13.60
C ILE A 6 -52.93 -2.83 -12.54
N SER A 7 -52.00 -3.67 -13.02
CA SER A 7 -50.99 -4.28 -12.15
C SER A 7 -49.87 -3.26 -11.86
N PHE A 8 -49.76 -2.82 -10.64
CA PHE A 8 -48.61 -2.03 -10.18
C PHE A 8 -47.43 -2.96 -9.91
N ILE A 9 -46.42 -2.89 -10.76
CA ILE A 9 -45.13 -3.49 -10.47
C ILE A 9 -44.43 -2.55 -9.46
N GLY A 10 -44.42 -2.95 -8.19
CA GLY A 10 -43.65 -2.29 -7.16
C GLY A 10 -42.16 -2.50 -7.42
N ILE A 11 -41.44 -1.45 -7.78
CA ILE A 11 -40.00 -1.42 -7.77
C ILE A 11 -39.61 -1.22 -6.30
N SER A 12 -39.18 -2.29 -5.62
CA SER A 12 -38.54 -2.16 -4.33
C SER A 12 -37.18 -1.49 -4.55
N ALA A 13 -37.08 -0.24 -4.19
CA ALA A 13 -35.80 0.41 -4.01
C ALA A 13 -35.15 -0.22 -2.76
N SER A 14 -34.22 -1.16 -2.96
CA SER A 14 -33.32 -1.55 -1.89
C SER A 14 -32.54 -0.30 -1.50
N ALA A 15 -32.75 0.18 -0.28
CA ALA A 15 -31.89 1.20 0.29
C ALA A 15 -30.52 0.56 0.45
N ILE A 16 -29.57 0.95 -0.40
CA ILE A 16 -28.16 0.73 -0.17
C ILE A 16 -27.89 1.59 1.07
N LEU A 17 -27.71 0.94 2.21
CA LEU A 17 -27.12 1.58 3.38
C LEU A 17 -25.71 1.94 2.95
N LEU A 18 -25.50 3.20 2.58
CA LEU A 18 -24.16 3.75 2.45
C LEU A 18 -23.60 3.72 3.88
N ASN A 19 -22.82 2.68 4.21
CA ASN A 19 -21.91 2.78 5.33
C ASN A 19 -21.08 4.05 5.07
N ALA A 20 -21.02 4.94 6.07
CA ALA A 20 -20.11 6.07 6.00
C ALA A 20 -18.74 5.48 5.62
N ALA A 21 -18.24 5.85 4.44
CA ALA A 21 -17.02 5.30 3.90
C ALA A 21 -15.91 5.43 4.96
N LEU A 22 -15.26 4.33 5.27
CA LEU A 22 -14.08 4.30 6.14
C LEU A 22 -12.89 4.92 5.42
N ASN A 23 -12.99 5.99 4.73
CA ASN A 23 -11.90 6.52 3.93
C ASN A 23 -10.77 7.06 4.82
N ILE A 24 -9.67 6.28 4.92
CA ILE A 24 -8.43 6.66 5.59
C ILE A 24 -7.43 7.02 4.48
N GLY A 25 -7.28 8.33 4.22
CA GLY A 25 -6.50 8.88 3.10
C GLY A 25 -5.31 9.72 3.55
N PHE A 26 -4.90 9.68 4.83
CA PHE A 26 -3.75 10.40 5.38
C PHE A 26 -3.81 11.95 5.32
N GLU A 27 -4.88 12.54 4.79
CA GLU A 27 -5.03 14.00 4.64
C GLU A 27 -5.23 14.72 5.97
N ASP A 28 -5.57 14.02 7.03
CA ASP A 28 -5.68 14.52 8.41
C ASP A 28 -4.31 14.63 9.12
N LEU A 29 -3.22 14.17 8.45
CA LEU A 29 -1.86 14.20 9.00
C LEU A 29 -1.10 15.46 8.59
N SER A 30 -0.26 15.94 9.49
CA SER A 30 0.62 17.09 9.29
C SER A 30 2.09 16.68 9.40
N PHE A 31 2.95 17.40 8.71
CA PHE A 31 4.40 17.15 8.69
C PHE A 31 5.10 18.14 9.62
N THR A 32 6.02 17.63 10.44
CA THR A 32 6.85 18.46 11.32
C THR A 32 7.91 19.18 10.52
N THR A 33 8.57 18.46 9.60
CA THR A 33 9.59 18.99 8.68
C THR A 33 9.58 18.16 7.40
N GLY A 34 9.85 18.79 6.25
CA GLY A 34 9.98 18.07 4.97
C GLY A 34 8.70 17.51 4.39
N ASN A 35 8.83 16.42 3.63
CA ASN A 35 7.75 15.82 2.86
C ASN A 35 7.33 14.43 3.37
N TYR A 36 7.94 13.92 4.44
CA TYR A 36 7.61 12.61 5.04
C TYR A 36 7.86 12.62 6.55
N GLU A 37 7.21 11.69 7.24
CA GLU A 37 7.42 11.36 8.65
C GLU A 37 7.62 9.85 8.79
N ASN A 38 8.81 9.46 9.26
CA ASN A 38 9.25 8.07 9.39
C ASN A 38 9.46 7.63 10.85
N GLY A 39 8.90 8.36 11.81
CA GLY A 39 9.08 8.12 13.24
C GLY A 39 10.09 9.03 13.90
N ALA A 40 11.04 9.62 13.16
CA ALA A 40 12.08 10.47 13.74
C ALA A 40 11.50 11.64 14.55
N ASN A 41 10.47 12.30 14.05
CA ASN A 41 9.84 13.46 14.68
C ASN A 41 8.53 13.13 15.42
N LEU A 42 8.04 11.88 15.33
CA LEU A 42 6.84 11.49 16.03
C LEU A 42 7.07 11.40 17.54
N PRO A 43 6.04 11.64 18.36
CA PRO A 43 6.14 11.52 19.82
C PRO A 43 6.53 10.10 20.25
N GLY A 44 7.31 9.99 21.28
CA GLY A 44 7.73 8.70 21.86
C GLY A 44 9.00 8.86 22.68
N SER A 45 9.18 8.01 23.66
CA SER A 45 10.41 7.95 24.46
C SER A 45 11.39 6.99 23.81
N GLU A 46 12.62 7.43 23.64
CA GLU A 46 13.71 6.60 23.16
C GLU A 46 14.23 5.69 24.27
N VAL A 47 14.36 4.40 23.98
CA VAL A 47 15.02 3.42 24.86
C VAL A 47 16.42 3.17 24.33
N VAL A 48 17.42 3.54 25.13
CA VAL A 48 18.83 3.42 24.75
C VAL A 48 19.40 2.10 25.24
N THR A 49 20.07 1.38 24.33
CA THR A 49 20.81 0.15 24.60
C THR A 49 22.26 0.36 24.21
N ASN A 50 23.18 0.16 25.18
CA ASN A 50 24.61 0.21 24.94
C ASN A 50 25.09 -1.12 24.33
N ASP A 51 26.05 -1.05 23.40
CA ASP A 51 26.62 -2.18 22.72
C ASP A 51 25.54 -3.21 22.28
N PRO A 52 24.54 -2.77 21.48
CA PRO A 52 23.35 -3.58 21.17
C PRO A 52 23.68 -4.89 20.43
N TRP A 53 24.86 -4.97 19.80
CA TRP A 53 25.31 -6.17 19.07
C TRP A 53 26.30 -7.02 19.85
N GLY A 54 26.77 -6.52 21.01
CA GLY A 54 27.67 -7.27 21.90
C GLY A 54 29.08 -7.46 21.36
N ASP A 55 29.48 -6.71 20.35
CA ASP A 55 30.77 -6.82 19.64
C ASP A 55 31.59 -5.51 19.71
N GLY A 56 31.06 -4.48 20.36
CA GLY A 56 31.67 -3.17 20.48
C GLY A 56 31.66 -2.33 19.20
N SER A 57 31.05 -2.81 18.11
CA SER A 57 31.02 -2.09 16.82
C SER A 57 30.08 -0.88 16.84
N VAL A 58 29.03 -0.91 17.66
CA VAL A 58 28.08 0.17 17.85
C VAL A 58 28.01 0.55 19.33
N PRO A 59 28.45 1.76 19.71
CA PRO A 59 28.48 2.18 21.11
C PRO A 59 27.12 2.21 21.79
N SER A 60 26.09 2.71 21.12
CA SER A 60 24.70 2.63 21.57
C SER A 60 23.68 2.80 20.45
N GLN A 61 22.49 2.27 20.69
CA GLN A 61 21.29 2.51 19.87
C GLN A 61 20.17 3.06 20.74
N GLY A 62 19.44 4.03 20.19
CA GLY A 62 18.21 4.52 20.77
C GLY A 62 17.03 4.12 19.89
N VAL A 63 16.13 3.29 20.42
CA VAL A 63 14.92 2.82 19.72
C VAL A 63 13.73 3.57 20.26
N LYS A 64 12.93 4.08 19.34
CA LYS A 64 11.65 4.71 19.62
C LYS A 64 10.59 4.02 18.76
N ASP A 65 9.53 3.53 19.39
CA ASP A 65 8.38 2.87 18.73
C ASP A 65 7.17 3.80 18.78
N PRO A 66 7.14 4.85 17.95
CA PRO A 66 5.99 5.74 17.87
C PRO A 66 4.87 5.09 17.07
N SER A 67 3.68 5.65 17.21
CA SER A 67 2.56 5.39 16.33
C SER A 67 1.93 6.69 15.89
N PHE A 68 1.23 6.66 14.77
CA PHE A 68 0.37 7.75 14.35
C PHE A 68 -1.01 7.19 13.97
N SER A 69 -2.02 8.04 13.93
CA SER A 69 -3.37 7.63 13.54
C SER A 69 -3.87 8.52 12.42
N SER A 70 -4.52 7.91 11.43
CA SER A 70 -5.31 8.58 10.41
C SER A 70 -6.70 7.97 10.42
N GLY A 71 -7.73 8.79 10.52
CA GLY A 71 -9.09 8.34 10.73
C GLY A 71 -9.22 7.41 11.94
N SER A 72 -9.76 6.21 11.72
CA SER A 72 -9.91 5.17 12.77
C SER A 72 -8.76 4.16 12.83
N ALA A 73 -7.74 4.28 11.98
CA ALA A 73 -6.60 3.38 11.94
C ALA A 73 -5.41 3.93 12.73
N THR A 74 -4.69 3.03 13.37
CA THR A 74 -3.40 3.29 14.05
C THR A 74 -2.29 2.53 13.34
N PHE A 75 -1.25 3.24 12.99
CA PHE A 75 -0.08 2.80 12.24
C PHE A 75 1.12 2.74 13.16
N SER A 76 1.70 1.56 13.34
CA SER A 76 2.91 1.38 14.15
C SER A 76 4.16 1.68 13.34
N ASN A 77 5.15 2.28 14.01
CA ASN A 77 6.45 2.59 13.44
C ASN A 77 7.53 2.23 14.46
N SER A 78 8.74 1.95 14.02
CA SER A 78 9.94 1.88 14.85
C SER A 78 11.03 2.72 14.19
N HIS A 79 11.63 3.62 14.97
CA HIS A 79 12.73 4.47 14.50
C HIS A 79 13.94 4.29 15.43
N THR A 80 15.09 4.03 14.83
CA THR A 80 16.34 3.76 15.58
C THR A 80 17.42 4.76 15.20
N ASN A 81 17.99 5.42 16.20
CA ASN A 81 19.20 6.20 16.09
C ASN A 81 20.40 5.36 16.50
N VAL A 82 21.49 5.42 15.75
CA VAL A 82 22.77 4.81 16.10
C VAL A 82 23.74 5.92 16.49
N TYR A 83 24.28 5.85 17.71
CA TYR A 83 25.10 6.90 18.28
C TYR A 83 26.59 6.58 18.24
N SER A 84 27.43 7.62 18.20
CA SER A 84 28.90 7.52 18.22
C SER A 84 29.48 7.29 19.62
N ALA A 85 28.65 7.32 20.67
CA ALA A 85 29.07 7.11 22.06
C ALA A 85 27.98 6.37 22.84
N ALA A 86 28.36 5.78 23.98
CA ALA A 86 27.42 5.11 24.88
C ALA A 86 26.40 6.10 25.48
N ASP A 87 25.26 5.56 25.92
CA ASP A 87 24.21 6.31 26.63
C ASP A 87 23.61 7.48 25.81
N ALA A 88 23.60 7.37 24.46
CA ALA A 88 23.19 8.44 23.54
C ALA A 88 23.98 9.76 23.77
N GLY A 89 25.17 9.69 24.39
CA GLY A 89 26.05 10.85 24.63
C GLY A 89 26.81 11.33 23.38
N GLY A 90 26.72 10.60 22.26
CA GLY A 90 27.34 10.93 20.99
C GLY A 90 26.40 11.60 19.99
N VAL A 91 26.95 11.89 18.81
CA VAL A 91 26.14 12.31 17.68
C VAL A 91 25.49 11.09 17.00
N VAL A 92 24.33 11.27 16.37
CA VAL A 92 23.72 10.25 15.52
C VAL A 92 24.62 10.03 14.32
N LEU A 93 25.10 8.79 14.14
CA LEU A 93 25.92 8.38 13.00
C LEU A 93 25.05 8.11 11.77
N TYR A 94 23.96 7.40 12.00
CA TYR A 94 22.90 7.11 11.03
C TYR A 94 21.63 6.71 11.79
N ASP A 95 20.53 6.71 11.07
CA ASP A 95 19.25 6.24 11.56
C ASP A 95 18.60 5.29 10.55
N TYR A 96 17.65 4.50 11.03
CA TYR A 96 16.81 3.67 10.20
C TYR A 96 15.43 3.47 10.84
N TRP A 97 14.49 3.02 10.04
CA TRP A 97 13.11 2.86 10.47
C TRP A 97 12.50 1.57 9.93
N SER A 98 11.37 1.15 10.47
CA SER A 98 10.51 0.08 9.96
C SER A 98 9.06 0.32 10.34
N GLY A 99 8.16 -0.42 9.72
CA GLY A 99 6.72 -0.24 9.92
C GLY A 99 6.15 0.80 8.97
N TRP A 100 5.38 1.76 9.49
CA TRP A 100 4.68 2.76 8.69
C TRP A 100 5.34 4.13 8.76
N ALA A 101 5.41 4.76 7.60
CA ALA A 101 5.64 6.19 7.44
C ALA A 101 4.45 6.80 6.68
N TYR A 102 4.35 8.13 6.65
CA TYR A 102 3.46 8.83 5.74
C TYR A 102 4.24 9.92 5.00
N SER A 103 3.76 10.24 3.81
CA SER A 103 4.50 11.05 2.84
C SER A 103 3.58 11.89 1.96
N LYS A 104 4.14 12.96 1.41
CA LYS A 104 3.64 13.76 0.29
C LYS A 104 4.75 14.04 -0.73
N ASP A 105 5.79 13.18 -0.76
CA ASP A 105 6.90 13.35 -1.70
C ASP A 105 6.44 13.01 -3.12
N THR A 106 6.87 13.79 -4.10
CA THR A 106 6.48 13.69 -5.51
C THR A 106 7.61 13.28 -6.44
N ASN A 107 8.75 12.84 -5.90
CA ASN A 107 9.93 12.50 -6.69
C ASN A 107 9.80 11.12 -7.34
N THR A 108 9.50 11.09 -8.63
CA THR A 108 9.30 9.85 -9.41
C THR A 108 10.50 9.42 -10.23
N THR A 109 11.66 10.10 -10.10
CA THR A 109 12.79 9.92 -11.03
C THR A 109 14.12 9.56 -10.38
N THR A 110 14.33 9.88 -9.12
CA THR A 110 15.59 9.60 -8.42
C THR A 110 15.63 8.15 -7.95
N PRO A 111 16.57 7.31 -8.40
CA PRO A 111 16.71 5.94 -7.93
C PRO A 111 17.37 5.87 -6.55
N GLY A 112 17.22 4.71 -5.89
CA GLY A 112 17.91 4.38 -4.65
C GLY A 112 17.12 4.72 -3.38
N SER A 113 17.65 4.29 -2.23
CA SER A 113 16.99 4.34 -0.93
C SER A 113 16.68 5.76 -0.42
N ALA A 114 17.38 6.77 -0.90
CA ALA A 114 17.06 8.18 -0.56
C ALA A 114 15.65 8.57 -1.03
N ASN A 115 15.06 7.85 -1.98
CA ASN A 115 13.72 8.10 -2.53
C ASN A 115 12.72 7.00 -2.14
N GLN A 116 12.86 6.43 -0.94
CA GLN A 116 11.99 5.37 -0.42
C GLN A 116 10.59 5.85 0.00
N TYR A 117 10.41 7.16 0.18
CA TYR A 117 9.18 7.75 0.66
C TYR A 117 8.26 8.28 -0.44
N SER A 118 8.67 8.20 -1.70
CA SER A 118 7.87 8.68 -2.83
C SER A 118 7.11 7.53 -3.50
N ALA A 119 5.80 7.68 -3.72
CA ALA A 119 5.04 6.79 -4.61
C ALA A 119 5.43 7.06 -6.06
N ILE A 120 5.54 6.02 -6.91
CA ILE A 120 5.87 6.22 -8.33
C ILE A 120 4.79 6.98 -9.10
N ALA A 121 3.55 6.98 -8.61
CA ALA A 121 2.48 7.83 -9.16
C ALA A 121 2.71 9.33 -8.96
N GLY A 122 3.62 9.74 -8.06
CA GLY A 122 4.03 11.13 -7.83
C GLY A 122 3.05 11.97 -7.01
N THR A 123 1.96 11.38 -6.52
CA THR A 123 0.95 12.00 -5.65
C THR A 123 0.18 10.87 -4.94
N GLY A 124 -0.67 11.20 -3.97
CA GLY A 124 -1.62 10.26 -3.40
C GLY A 124 -2.71 9.86 -4.40
N ALA A 125 -3.52 8.86 -4.05
CA ALA A 125 -4.61 8.37 -4.89
C ALA A 125 -5.69 9.44 -5.07
N ASP A 126 -6.40 9.40 -6.20
CA ASP A 126 -7.50 10.33 -6.55
C ASP A 126 -7.13 11.82 -6.46
N GLY A 127 -5.81 12.13 -6.57
CA GLY A 127 -5.30 13.48 -6.50
C GLY A 127 -5.14 14.03 -5.07
N SER A 128 -5.19 13.17 -4.05
CA SER A 128 -4.79 13.50 -2.68
C SER A 128 -3.31 13.88 -2.63
N ALA A 129 -2.90 14.58 -1.59
CA ALA A 129 -1.50 14.94 -1.41
C ALA A 129 -0.73 13.90 -0.62
N ASN A 130 -1.34 13.37 0.44
CA ASN A 130 -0.71 12.49 1.40
C ASN A 130 -1.00 11.01 1.10
N TYR A 131 -0.11 10.13 1.53
CA TYR A 131 -0.26 8.68 1.44
C TYR A 131 0.62 7.96 2.46
N GLY A 132 0.34 6.70 2.73
CA GLY A 132 1.13 5.85 3.60
C GLY A 132 2.26 5.15 2.85
N ILE A 133 3.39 4.92 3.53
CA ILE A 133 4.51 4.10 3.07
C ILE A 133 4.71 2.96 4.05
N GLY A 134 4.65 1.74 3.54
CA GLY A 134 4.96 0.53 4.29
C GLY A 134 6.36 0.01 4.01
N PHE A 135 7.07 -0.39 5.07
CA PHE A 135 8.40 -0.99 4.97
C PHE A 135 8.48 -2.30 5.75
N ASN A 136 8.86 -3.38 5.07
CA ASN A 136 8.91 -4.75 5.59
C ASN A 136 7.53 -5.34 5.96
N ASN A 137 7.51 -6.31 6.89
CA ASN A 137 6.30 -6.89 7.44
C ASN A 137 5.76 -5.95 8.52
N LEU A 138 4.52 -5.55 8.39
CA LEU A 138 3.93 -4.52 9.23
C LEU A 138 2.42 -4.73 9.36
N SER A 139 1.82 -4.04 10.34
CA SER A 139 0.37 -4.05 10.51
C SER A 139 -0.17 -2.67 10.83
N LEU A 140 -1.45 -2.51 10.62
CA LEU A 140 -2.25 -1.42 11.16
C LEU A 140 -3.43 -2.01 11.94
N SER A 141 -3.90 -1.31 12.95
CA SER A 141 -5.05 -1.70 13.76
C SER A 141 -6.14 -0.65 13.70
N PHE A 142 -7.38 -1.10 13.81
CA PHE A 142 -8.54 -0.21 13.88
C PHE A 142 -9.03 -0.05 15.33
N THR A 143 -9.67 1.07 15.64
CA THR A 143 -10.26 1.30 16.97
C THR A 143 -11.42 0.35 17.30
N GLY A 144 -11.90 -0.42 16.32
CA GLY A 144 -12.93 -1.45 16.45
C GLY A 144 -12.99 -2.26 15.16
N ALA A 145 -13.76 -3.34 15.16
CA ALA A 145 -13.90 -4.15 13.95
C ALA A 145 -14.53 -3.37 12.80
N VAL A 146 -13.93 -3.48 11.62
CA VAL A 146 -14.35 -2.89 10.35
C VAL A 146 -14.76 -4.01 9.40
N ASP A 147 -15.93 -3.90 8.80
CA ASP A 147 -16.40 -4.83 7.77
C ASP A 147 -15.91 -4.34 6.40
N PHE A 148 -14.98 -5.10 5.80
CA PHE A 148 -14.42 -4.81 4.47
C PHE A 148 -15.28 -5.31 3.31
N THR A 149 -16.47 -5.86 3.56
CA THR A 149 -17.38 -6.28 2.48
C THR A 149 -17.68 -5.11 1.52
N GLY A 150 -17.22 -5.23 0.28
CA GLY A 150 -17.33 -4.19 -0.76
C GLY A 150 -16.32 -3.03 -0.60
N LEU A 151 -15.33 -3.17 0.26
CA LEU A 151 -14.29 -2.18 0.49
C LEU A 151 -12.91 -2.71 0.09
N GLY A 152 -11.97 -1.81 -0.15
CA GLY A 152 -10.59 -2.13 -0.48
C GLY A 152 -9.63 -1.03 -0.08
N ILE A 153 -8.45 -1.08 -0.68
CA ILE A 153 -7.37 -0.10 -0.52
C ILE A 153 -6.81 0.25 -1.89
N GLU A 154 -6.25 1.44 -2.02
CA GLU A 154 -5.40 1.81 -3.14
C GLU A 154 -3.94 1.49 -2.81
N VAL A 155 -3.23 0.81 -3.74
CA VAL A 155 -1.81 0.45 -3.57
C VAL A 155 -0.98 0.92 -4.73
N ASN A 156 0.32 1.18 -4.48
CA ASN A 156 1.28 1.56 -5.49
C ASN A 156 2.69 1.08 -5.08
N ASN A 157 3.61 1.04 -6.03
CA ASN A 157 5.03 0.93 -5.73
C ASN A 157 5.59 2.26 -5.22
N THR A 158 6.58 2.19 -4.30
CA THR A 158 7.44 3.36 -4.11
C THR A 158 8.34 3.56 -5.33
N THR A 159 8.77 4.78 -5.55
CA THR A 159 9.71 5.11 -6.66
C THR A 159 10.99 4.29 -6.55
N TYR A 160 11.49 4.06 -5.32
CA TYR A 160 12.67 3.23 -5.11
C TYR A 160 12.44 1.79 -5.57
N ALA A 161 11.38 1.12 -5.12
CA ALA A 161 11.07 -0.25 -5.52
C ALA A 161 10.81 -0.37 -7.04
N TYR A 162 10.03 0.57 -7.59
CA TYR A 162 9.70 0.60 -9.02
C TYR A 162 10.94 0.71 -9.90
N LEU A 163 11.82 1.70 -9.63
CA LEU A 163 13.01 1.93 -10.42
C LEU A 163 14.02 0.78 -10.27
N SER A 164 14.12 0.20 -9.07
CA SER A 164 14.96 -0.98 -8.82
C SER A 164 14.51 -2.19 -9.66
N MET A 165 13.22 -2.51 -9.67
CA MET A 165 12.68 -3.60 -10.50
C MET A 165 12.80 -3.31 -12.00
N ARG A 166 12.58 -2.06 -12.42
CA ARG A 166 12.60 -1.67 -13.84
C ARG A 166 14.01 -1.64 -14.43
N ASP A 167 14.98 -1.12 -13.69
CA ASP A 167 16.31 -0.79 -14.19
C ASP A 167 17.41 -1.69 -13.61
N GLY A 168 17.15 -2.37 -12.48
CA GLY A 168 18.15 -3.00 -11.64
C GLY A 168 18.95 -2.00 -10.83
N ASP A 169 19.65 -2.46 -9.80
CA ASP A 169 20.58 -1.65 -9.02
C ASP A 169 21.74 -2.50 -8.46
N GLY A 170 22.47 -2.02 -7.44
CA GLY A 170 23.60 -2.74 -6.85
C GLY A 170 23.23 -4.03 -6.10
N PHE A 171 21.95 -4.24 -5.78
CA PHE A 171 21.43 -5.38 -5.03
C PHE A 171 20.38 -6.16 -5.82
N ALA A 172 19.38 -5.45 -6.39
CA ALA A 172 18.27 -6.06 -7.10
C ALA A 172 18.57 -6.17 -8.60
N LYS A 173 18.17 -7.30 -9.19
CA LYS A 173 18.19 -7.46 -10.65
C LYS A 173 17.06 -6.66 -11.28
N LYS A 174 17.23 -6.32 -12.55
CA LYS A 174 16.14 -5.86 -13.39
C LYS A 174 15.17 -7.02 -13.65
N PHE A 175 13.88 -6.79 -13.47
CA PHE A 175 12.85 -7.79 -13.74
C PHE A 175 12.75 -8.10 -15.24
N GLY A 176 12.53 -9.36 -15.55
CA GLY A 176 12.52 -9.87 -16.91
C GLY A 176 13.90 -10.21 -17.49
N ASP A 177 14.99 -9.78 -16.83
CA ASP A 177 16.35 -10.13 -17.24
C ASP A 177 16.90 -11.30 -16.41
N ASP A 178 17.56 -12.24 -17.03
CA ASP A 178 18.33 -13.26 -16.31
C ASP A 178 19.62 -12.64 -15.74
N ILE A 179 19.99 -13.04 -14.52
CA ILE A 179 21.34 -12.79 -14.00
C ILE A 179 22.26 -13.72 -14.78
N ALA A 180 22.95 -13.15 -15.77
CA ALA A 180 23.82 -13.88 -16.69
C ALA A 180 24.71 -14.89 -15.97
N THR A 181 24.46 -16.16 -16.16
CA THR A 181 25.52 -17.18 -16.15
C THR A 181 26.28 -17.00 -17.46
N GLU A 182 27.47 -16.38 -17.40
CA GLU A 182 28.39 -16.12 -18.50
C GLU A 182 27.80 -16.28 -19.93
N GLY A 183 27.28 -15.21 -20.51
CA GLY A 183 27.18 -15.08 -21.98
C GLY A 183 25.79 -15.29 -22.60
N THR A 184 24.75 -15.60 -21.86
CA THR A 184 23.36 -15.65 -22.38
C THR A 184 22.44 -14.84 -21.51
N VAL A 185 21.95 -13.70 -22.01
CA VAL A 185 20.84 -12.97 -21.42
C VAL A 185 19.57 -13.69 -21.87
N GLU A 186 18.95 -14.47 -20.98
CA GLU A 186 17.58 -14.92 -21.21
C GLU A 186 16.64 -13.77 -20.84
N THR A 187 16.06 -13.16 -21.84
CA THR A 187 15.00 -12.17 -21.69
C THR A 187 13.68 -12.91 -21.44
N ASN A 188 12.91 -12.47 -20.44
CA ASN A 188 11.61 -13.01 -20.04
C ASN A 188 11.64 -13.99 -18.85
N GLN A 189 12.34 -13.63 -17.77
CA GLN A 189 12.25 -14.35 -16.51
C GLN A 189 10.89 -14.09 -15.84
N ALA A 190 10.34 -15.13 -15.22
CA ALA A 190 9.07 -15.10 -14.50
C ALA A 190 9.22 -14.40 -13.13
N ASP A 191 9.57 -13.11 -13.17
CA ASP A 191 9.76 -12.31 -11.97
C ASP A 191 8.44 -11.82 -11.40
N TRP A 192 8.41 -11.60 -10.09
CA TRP A 192 7.24 -11.07 -9.42
C TRP A 192 7.60 -10.37 -8.11
N PHE A 193 6.77 -9.40 -7.74
CA PHE A 193 6.80 -8.73 -6.44
C PHE A 193 5.39 -8.71 -5.88
N LEU A 194 5.18 -9.38 -4.75
CA LEU A 194 3.87 -9.69 -4.17
C LEU A 194 3.68 -8.94 -2.86
N LEU A 195 2.55 -8.26 -2.75
CA LEU A 195 1.97 -7.77 -1.51
C LEU A 195 0.87 -8.72 -1.07
N SER A 196 0.97 -9.28 0.13
CA SER A 196 -0.07 -10.07 0.78
C SER A 196 -0.68 -9.28 1.93
N VAL A 197 -2.01 -9.15 1.94
CA VAL A 197 -2.78 -8.47 2.98
C VAL A 197 -3.61 -9.49 3.73
N GLU A 198 -3.27 -9.75 5.00
CA GLU A 198 -4.00 -10.63 5.90
C GLU A 198 -4.93 -9.83 6.80
N GLY A 199 -6.21 -10.19 6.83
CA GLY A 199 -7.16 -9.68 7.82
C GLY A 199 -7.09 -10.49 9.11
N LYS A 200 -7.22 -9.79 10.25
CA LYS A 200 -7.35 -10.45 11.57
C LYS A 200 -8.51 -9.87 12.35
N LEU A 201 -9.16 -10.75 13.12
CA LEU A 201 -10.20 -10.38 14.07
C LEU A 201 -9.90 -11.04 15.41
N SER A 202 -9.70 -10.24 16.46
CA SER A 202 -9.32 -10.70 17.80
C SER A 202 -8.10 -11.64 17.79
N GLY A 203 -7.12 -11.31 16.93
CA GLY A 203 -5.87 -12.05 16.73
C GLY A 203 -5.97 -13.31 15.87
N GLY A 204 -7.17 -13.70 15.42
CA GLY A 204 -7.37 -14.80 14.47
C GLY A 204 -7.40 -14.30 13.03
N SER A 205 -6.73 -15.04 12.10
CA SER A 205 -6.78 -14.73 10.66
C SER A 205 -8.21 -14.89 10.12
N THR A 206 -8.66 -13.94 9.31
CA THR A 206 -9.93 -14.00 8.59
C THR A 206 -9.76 -14.39 7.12
N GLY A 207 -8.54 -14.25 6.59
CA GLY A 207 -8.18 -14.56 5.21
C GLY A 207 -6.99 -13.71 4.74
N THR A 208 -6.56 -13.97 3.52
CA THR A 208 -5.47 -13.23 2.85
C THR A 208 -5.89 -12.85 1.44
N VAL A 209 -5.54 -11.65 1.04
CA VAL A 209 -5.65 -11.15 -0.33
C VAL A 209 -4.26 -10.86 -0.85
N ASP A 210 -3.94 -11.43 -2.00
CA ASP A 210 -2.66 -11.27 -2.69
C ASP A 210 -2.79 -10.29 -3.85
N PHE A 211 -1.83 -9.38 -3.99
CA PHE A 211 -1.75 -8.42 -5.08
C PHE A 211 -0.32 -8.29 -5.60
N TYR A 212 -0.13 -8.48 -6.92
CA TYR A 212 1.19 -8.37 -7.53
C TYR A 212 1.52 -6.92 -7.89
N LEU A 213 2.48 -6.34 -7.15
CA LEU A 213 3.06 -5.02 -7.43
C LEU A 213 3.96 -5.03 -8.68
N ALA A 214 4.45 -6.21 -9.07
CA ALA A 214 5.02 -6.50 -10.38
C ALA A 214 4.77 -7.96 -10.74
N ASP A 215 4.45 -8.24 -12.00
CA ASP A 215 4.21 -9.58 -12.51
C ASP A 215 4.75 -9.75 -13.93
N TYR A 216 5.76 -10.62 -14.08
CA TYR A 216 6.44 -10.97 -15.32
C TYR A 216 6.28 -12.46 -15.64
N ARG A 217 5.25 -13.12 -15.10
CA ARG A 217 5.02 -14.56 -15.27
C ARG A 217 4.10 -14.90 -16.43
N PHE A 218 3.71 -13.93 -17.22
CA PHE A 218 2.81 -14.13 -18.35
C PHE A 218 3.53 -14.81 -19.51
N ALA A 219 2.83 -15.70 -20.22
CA ALA A 219 3.33 -16.32 -21.46
C ALA A 219 3.49 -15.28 -22.59
N ASP A 220 2.69 -14.23 -22.56
CA ASP A 220 2.77 -13.06 -23.45
C ASP A 220 3.41 -11.91 -22.66
N SER A 221 4.68 -11.62 -22.95
CA SER A 221 5.44 -10.56 -22.27
C SER A 221 4.84 -9.15 -22.45
N ALA A 222 3.89 -8.95 -23.37
CA ALA A 222 3.15 -7.69 -23.45
C ALA A 222 2.21 -7.48 -22.25
N GLN A 223 1.96 -8.51 -21.46
CA GLN A 223 1.16 -8.44 -20.22
C GLN A 223 2.04 -8.22 -18.97
N ASP A 224 3.36 -8.37 -19.11
CA ASP A 224 4.31 -8.12 -18.01
C ASP A 224 4.21 -6.66 -17.57
N ASN A 225 4.15 -6.44 -16.25
CA ASN A 225 3.96 -5.10 -15.73
C ASN A 225 4.66 -4.90 -14.38
N ILE A 226 4.97 -3.64 -14.10
CA ILE A 226 5.27 -3.12 -12.76
C ILE A 226 4.25 -2.01 -12.52
N VAL A 227 3.49 -2.12 -11.44
CA VAL A 227 2.47 -1.12 -11.07
C VAL A 227 3.12 0.25 -10.90
N ASN A 228 2.61 1.25 -11.65
CA ASN A 228 3.11 2.62 -11.67
C ASN A 228 2.01 3.69 -11.53
N ALA A 229 0.79 3.27 -11.33
CA ALA A 229 -0.36 4.08 -10.97
C ALA A 229 -1.00 3.47 -9.71
N TRP A 230 -1.88 4.20 -9.06
CA TRP A 230 -2.67 3.64 -7.96
C TRP A 230 -3.61 2.58 -8.49
N GLU A 231 -3.64 1.42 -7.82
CA GLU A 231 -4.47 0.28 -8.19
C GLU A 231 -5.33 -0.12 -6.99
N PHE A 232 -6.62 -0.29 -7.24
CA PHE A 232 -7.57 -0.73 -6.22
C PHE A 232 -7.43 -2.22 -5.94
N VAL A 233 -7.26 -2.57 -4.67
CA VAL A 233 -7.25 -3.96 -4.18
C VAL A 233 -8.50 -4.22 -3.36
N ASP A 234 -9.37 -5.09 -3.87
CA ASP A 234 -10.60 -5.51 -3.20
C ASP A 234 -10.29 -6.39 -1.99
N LEU A 235 -10.62 -5.93 -0.79
CA LEU A 235 -10.43 -6.66 0.46
C LEU A 235 -11.72 -7.31 0.98
N SER A 236 -12.79 -7.39 0.18
CA SER A 236 -14.09 -7.94 0.57
C SER A 236 -13.99 -9.35 1.16
N ALA A 237 -13.04 -10.16 0.66
CA ALA A 237 -12.83 -11.53 1.13
C ALA A 237 -12.38 -11.63 2.59
N LEU A 238 -11.87 -10.53 3.17
CA LEU A 238 -11.42 -10.50 4.57
C LEU A 238 -12.58 -10.36 5.55
N GLY A 239 -13.75 -9.86 5.12
CA GLY A 239 -14.90 -9.63 5.99
C GLY A 239 -14.59 -8.64 7.11
N SER A 240 -15.03 -8.93 8.33
CA SER A 240 -14.78 -8.06 9.49
C SER A 240 -13.41 -8.30 10.09
N VAL A 241 -12.63 -7.24 10.25
CA VAL A 241 -11.26 -7.26 10.79
C VAL A 241 -11.05 -6.13 11.81
N ASP A 242 -10.17 -6.32 12.78
CA ASP A 242 -9.66 -5.28 13.69
C ASP A 242 -8.18 -4.96 13.45
N GLU A 243 -7.50 -5.76 12.59
CA GLU A 243 -6.13 -5.54 12.15
C GLU A 243 -5.97 -5.98 10.68
N LEU A 244 -5.17 -5.24 9.92
CA LEU A 244 -4.62 -5.68 8.64
C LEU A 244 -3.11 -5.85 8.79
N SER A 245 -2.59 -7.02 8.40
CA SER A 245 -1.16 -7.31 8.35
C SER A 245 -0.71 -7.37 6.89
N PHE A 246 0.44 -6.77 6.61
CA PHE A 246 1.01 -6.67 5.27
C PHE A 246 2.35 -7.38 5.24
N SER A 247 2.60 -8.13 4.19
CA SER A 247 3.89 -8.76 3.93
C SER A 247 4.27 -8.67 2.47
N LEU A 248 5.58 -8.54 2.22
CA LEU A 248 6.15 -8.47 0.88
C LEU A 248 7.00 -9.69 0.61
N SER A 249 6.94 -10.19 -0.61
CA SER A 249 7.83 -11.23 -1.13
C SER A 249 8.15 -10.98 -2.60
N SER A 250 9.27 -11.51 -3.07
CA SER A 250 9.74 -11.32 -4.44
C SER A 250 10.43 -12.58 -4.96
N SER A 251 10.46 -12.73 -6.27
CA SER A 251 11.29 -13.73 -6.95
C SER A 251 12.79 -13.44 -6.82
N ASP A 252 13.16 -12.16 -6.66
CA ASP A 252 14.56 -11.73 -6.55
C ASP A 252 15.03 -11.80 -5.10
N ASN A 253 15.74 -12.91 -4.79
CA ASN A 253 16.28 -13.19 -3.46
C ASN A 253 17.75 -13.53 -3.53
N GLY A 254 18.52 -13.03 -2.56
CA GLY A 254 19.95 -13.32 -2.40
C GLY A 254 20.28 -14.00 -1.09
N ALA A 255 21.56 -14.05 -0.77
CA ALA A 255 22.07 -14.66 0.46
C ALA A 255 21.55 -13.97 1.74
N PHE A 256 21.13 -12.71 1.64
CA PHE A 256 20.67 -11.89 2.76
C PHE A 256 19.14 -11.68 2.77
N GLY A 257 18.41 -12.40 1.93
CA GLY A 257 16.95 -12.29 1.79
C GLY A 257 16.54 -11.63 0.47
N MET A 258 15.41 -10.96 0.46
CA MET A 258 14.84 -10.30 -0.70
C MET A 258 15.71 -9.11 -1.13
N ASN A 259 16.14 -9.09 -2.41
CA ASN A 259 16.92 -7.99 -3.00
C ASN A 259 16.03 -6.84 -3.47
N THR A 260 14.81 -7.15 -3.91
CA THR A 260 13.81 -6.12 -4.25
C THR A 260 13.55 -5.25 -3.02
N PRO A 261 13.61 -3.91 -3.11
CA PRO A 261 13.35 -3.03 -1.99
C PRO A 261 11.97 -3.27 -1.37
N SER A 262 11.92 -3.57 -0.06
CA SER A 262 10.72 -4.00 0.68
C SER A 262 9.78 -2.84 1.01
N TYR A 263 9.44 -2.00 0.02
CA TYR A 263 8.60 -0.82 0.19
C TYR A 263 7.40 -0.86 -0.73
N PHE A 264 6.27 -0.36 -0.23
CA PHE A 264 5.07 -0.10 -1.01
C PHE A 264 4.35 1.16 -0.49
N ALA A 265 3.47 1.72 -1.29
CA ALA A 265 2.63 2.83 -0.91
C ALA A 265 1.16 2.38 -0.82
N ILE A 266 0.42 2.96 0.13
CA ILE A 266 -1.02 2.75 0.26
C ILE A 266 -1.74 4.07 0.47
N ASP A 267 -3.01 4.10 0.04
CA ASP A 267 -3.91 5.22 0.27
C ASP A 267 -5.36 4.74 0.31
N ASN A 268 -6.28 5.61 0.66
CA ASN A 268 -7.71 5.38 0.56
C ASN A 268 -8.16 4.03 1.15
N ILE A 269 -7.77 3.72 2.41
CA ILE A 269 -8.16 2.48 3.09
C ILE A 269 -9.64 2.52 3.41
N GLY A 270 -10.39 1.47 2.99
CA GLY A 270 -11.82 1.34 3.22
C GLY A 270 -12.68 2.09 2.19
N VAL A 271 -12.14 2.34 1.00
CA VAL A 271 -12.90 2.92 -0.11
C VAL A 271 -13.72 1.87 -0.85
N VAL A 272 -14.77 2.33 -1.50
CA VAL A 272 -15.57 1.55 -2.45
C VAL A 272 -14.96 1.75 -3.84
N PRO A 273 -14.84 0.69 -4.67
CA PRO A 273 -14.39 0.88 -6.04
C PRO A 273 -15.22 1.93 -6.76
N GLU A 274 -14.58 2.94 -7.33
CA GLU A 274 -15.27 3.92 -8.17
C GLU A 274 -15.96 3.19 -9.33
N PRO A 275 -17.28 3.41 -9.56
CA PRO A 275 -17.92 2.86 -10.75
C PRO A 275 -17.20 3.44 -11.97
N SER A 276 -16.56 2.60 -12.77
CA SER A 276 -15.87 3.08 -13.96
C SER A 276 -16.81 4.04 -14.71
N ALA A 277 -16.29 5.18 -15.19
CA ALA A 277 -17.07 6.19 -15.94
C ALA A 277 -17.86 5.53 -17.10
N TYR A 278 -17.38 4.42 -17.63
CA TYR A 278 -18.04 3.58 -18.64
C TYR A 278 -19.32 2.90 -18.10
N ALA A 279 -19.35 2.43 -16.85
CA ALA A 279 -20.56 1.85 -16.24
C ALA A 279 -21.64 2.91 -16.02
N LEU A 280 -21.24 4.12 -15.61
CA LEU A 280 -22.15 5.25 -15.45
C LEU A 280 -22.73 5.70 -16.79
N ILE A 281 -21.89 5.81 -17.83
CA ILE A 281 -22.30 6.14 -19.20
C ILE A 281 -23.20 5.06 -19.77
N ALA A 282 -22.88 3.77 -19.59
CA ALA A 282 -23.73 2.66 -20.02
C ALA A 282 -25.08 2.67 -19.30
N GLY A 283 -25.11 2.97 -17.99
CA GLY A 283 -26.33 3.13 -17.21
C GLY A 283 -27.20 4.29 -17.71
N LEU A 284 -26.60 5.44 -18.02
CA LEU A 284 -27.32 6.60 -18.58
C LEU A 284 -27.85 6.34 -20.00
N LEU A 285 -27.08 5.64 -20.84
CA LEU A 285 -27.52 5.26 -22.22
C LEU A 285 -28.68 4.28 -22.14
N THR A 286 -28.67 3.30 -21.26
CA THR A 286 -29.78 2.34 -21.11
C THR A 286 -31.06 3.01 -20.62
N LEU A 287 -30.95 3.93 -19.64
CA LEU A 287 -32.07 4.75 -19.16
C LEU A 287 -32.65 5.66 -20.26
N GLY A 288 -31.77 6.26 -21.07
CA GLY A 288 -32.16 7.08 -22.23
C GLY A 288 -32.93 6.29 -23.29
N LEU A 289 -32.48 5.07 -23.58
CA LEU A 289 -33.14 4.16 -24.56
C LEU A 289 -34.52 3.69 -24.06
N VAL A 290 -34.65 3.33 -22.78
CA VAL A 290 -35.94 2.93 -22.18
C VAL A 290 -36.91 4.11 -22.14
N GLY A 291 -36.42 5.32 -21.80
CA GLY A 291 -37.25 6.54 -21.81
C GLY A 291 -37.76 6.91 -23.21
N SER A 292 -36.92 6.74 -24.25
CA SER A 292 -37.30 7.01 -25.64
C SER A 292 -38.28 5.98 -26.22
N ALA A 293 -38.15 4.71 -25.83
CA ALA A 293 -39.08 3.64 -26.24
C ALA A 293 -40.48 3.81 -25.62
N ARG A 294 -40.57 4.36 -24.40
CA ARG A 294 -41.85 4.68 -23.73
C ARG A 294 -42.60 5.87 -24.37
N ARG A 295 -41.90 6.82 -25.00
CA ARG A 295 -42.52 7.98 -25.65
C ARG A 295 -43.08 7.66 -27.05
N ARG A 296 -42.75 6.50 -27.62
CA ARG A 296 -43.22 6.07 -28.93
C ARG A 296 -44.42 5.09 -28.87
N ARG A 297 -44.97 4.84 -27.70
CA ARG A 297 -46.25 4.14 -27.47
C ARG A 297 -47.26 5.10 -26.84
#